data_2a61a6d25f8bfd4e09b54b43749fa64c
#
_entry.id   2a61a6d25f8bfd4e09b54b43749fa64c
#
_cell.length_a   1.000
_cell.length_b   1.000
_cell.length_c   1.000
_cell.angle_alpha   90.00
_cell.angle_beta   90.00
_cell.angle_gamma   90.00
#
_symmetry.space_group_name_H-M   'P 1'
#
loop_
_entity.id
_entity.type
_entity.pdbx_description
1 polymer ?
#
loop_
_entity_poly.entity_id
_entity_poly.type
_entity_poly.pdbx_seq_one_letter_code
_entity_poly.pdbx_strand_id
1 'polypeptide(L)'
;MSAVRPLRRGINLLGSKSLSQPASIAANGSTLLPRQLISPLHRGLRTPTAARPFLRVSSVSSSNGAVRFASSAAPSGPLRQTQLYDLHLARGAKMVPFAGFDMPLQYSDLSHVESHKWTREKASLFDVSHMVQHELSGPGAIELLMKVTPSSLDKLGHNQSTLSCLLEEGTGGIIDDTVITRRTDETFYFVTNAGRRDEDLAFLEAEISAYKQAHGADSIKWSILEDRALVALQGPLAAEVLQSYVHGSGAETDLSTLYFGNCRELHLTLPDGSRTPHPLLISRTGYTGEDGFEISIPTAGSPSLPVQVTELLLTNADQVRLAGLAARDSLRLEAGMCLYGHDISTAQTPPGASLGWVVGKDRRDPATANFNGASAILPQLASPAKTLSQRRVGFTVEKGSPAREGAVIVDINDESRTPVGIITSGLPSPTLGGTNIAMGYVKQGLHKKGTEVGILVRNKLRKATVTGMPWVESKFYRGKA
;
A
#
# COMPACT_ATOMS: atom_id res chain seq x y z
N MET A 1 47.23 -33.37 15.91
CA MET A 1 47.41 -34.03 17.23
C MET A 1 46.20 -33.70 18.06
N SER A 2 45.42 -34.61 18.26
CA SER A 2 44.54 -35.30 19.24
C SER A 2 43.25 -34.50 19.47
N ALA A 3 42.13 -34.82 18.98
CA ALA A 3 41.19 -35.98 19.16
C ALA A 3 40.96 -36.36 20.62
N VAL A 4 39.75 -36.11 21.16
CA VAL A 4 38.98 -37.03 21.98
C VAL A 4 37.49 -36.61 22.08
N ARG A 5 36.57 -37.42 21.55
CA ARG A 5 35.19 -37.72 21.97
C ARG A 5 35.25 -39.08 22.70
N PRO A 6 34.17 -39.67 23.22
CA PRO A 6 32.88 -39.22 23.75
C PRO A 6 32.54 -39.83 25.12
N LEU A 7 31.29 -39.66 25.64
CA LEU A 7 30.60 -40.76 26.33
C LEU A 7 29.11 -40.43 26.62
N ARG A 8 28.26 -41.37 26.14
CA ARG A 8 26.82 -41.57 26.44
C ARG A 8 26.60 -42.31 27.75
N ARG A 9 25.44 -42.10 28.37
CA ARG A 9 24.55 -43.04 29.10
C ARG A 9 23.41 -42.21 29.67
N GLY A 10 22.11 -42.38 29.51
CA GLY A 10 21.27 -43.58 29.23
C GLY A 10 20.75 -44.23 30.51
N ILE A 11 19.44 -44.18 30.75
CA ILE A 11 18.58 -45.08 31.56
C ILE A 11 17.27 -44.29 31.83
N ASN A 12 16.13 -44.53 31.22
CA ASN A 12 15.02 -45.50 31.35
C ASN A 12 14.52 -45.72 32.80
N LEU A 13 13.24 -45.55 33.13
CA LEU A 13 12.08 -46.39 32.95
C LEU A 13 11.00 -46.14 34.04
N LEU A 14 9.76 -46.34 33.64
CA LEU A 14 8.56 -46.77 34.38
C LEU A 14 7.86 -45.76 35.29
N GLY A 15 6.53 -45.56 35.31
CA GLY A 15 5.42 -46.29 34.75
C GLY A 15 4.22 -46.21 35.71
N SER A 16 3.05 -46.34 35.15
CA SER A 16 1.74 -46.82 35.70
C SER A 16 0.70 -45.72 36.00
N LYS A 17 -0.36 -45.67 35.20
CA LYS A 17 -1.71 -46.27 35.23
C LYS A 17 -2.55 -46.02 36.50
N SER A 18 -3.72 -45.34 36.30
CA SER A 18 -5.10 -45.89 36.42
C SER A 18 -6.11 -44.73 36.42
N LEU A 19 -7.06 -44.69 35.52
CA LEU A 19 -8.43 -45.21 35.48
C LEU A 19 -9.30 -44.79 36.67
N SER A 20 -10.34 -43.96 36.37
CA SER A 20 -11.76 -44.30 36.67
C SER A 20 -12.72 -43.15 36.29
N GLN A 21 -13.62 -43.40 35.39
CA GLN A 21 -15.01 -42.93 35.37
C GLN A 21 -15.88 -43.98 36.09
N PRO A 22 -17.21 -43.85 36.30
CA PRO A 22 -18.20 -42.84 35.91
C PRO A 22 -19.23 -42.52 37.02
N ALA A 23 -20.21 -41.63 36.76
CA ALA A 23 -21.64 -41.92 37.01
C ALA A 23 -22.55 -40.74 36.66
N SER A 24 -23.55 -41.07 35.89
CA SER A 24 -24.77 -40.36 35.52
C SER A 24 -25.75 -40.22 36.67
N ILE A 25 -26.63 -39.18 36.63
CA ILE A 25 -28.06 -39.32 37.02
C ILE A 25 -28.88 -38.26 36.25
N ALA A 26 -29.96 -38.73 35.66
CA ALA A 26 -31.01 -37.99 35.00
C ALA A 26 -32.12 -37.61 35.99
N ALA A 27 -32.94 -36.58 35.65
CA ALA A 27 -34.40 -36.61 35.71
C ALA A 27 -35.01 -35.23 35.44
N ASN A 28 -35.75 -35.09 34.36
CA ASN A 28 -37.23 -34.91 34.25
C ASN A 28 -37.87 -33.63 34.86
N GLY A 29 -38.59 -32.96 33.99
CA GLY A 29 -39.63 -31.97 34.35
C GLY A 29 -40.27 -31.32 33.13
N SER A 30 -41.32 -31.96 32.59
CA SER A 30 -42.25 -31.46 31.57
C SER A 30 -43.25 -30.48 32.11
N THR A 31 -43.68 -29.46 31.33
CA THR A 31 -45.08 -28.97 31.25
C THR A 31 -45.24 -28.07 29.99
N LEU A 32 -45.91 -28.57 29.00
CA LEU A 32 -47.24 -28.35 28.43
C LEU A 32 -47.55 -26.96 27.87
N LEU A 33 -47.90 -27.06 26.60
CA LEU A 33 -48.48 -26.09 25.61
C LEU A 33 -49.85 -25.53 26.04
N PRO A 34 -50.40 -24.53 25.32
CA PRO A 34 -51.38 -24.94 24.29
C PRO A 34 -51.25 -24.26 22.92
N ARG A 35 -51.75 -25.05 21.97
CA ARG A 35 -52.04 -24.76 20.56
C ARG A 35 -53.16 -23.74 20.41
N GLN A 36 -53.08 -22.93 19.33
CA GLN A 36 -54.24 -22.63 18.51
C GLN A 36 -53.86 -22.64 17.03
N LEU A 37 -54.68 -23.38 16.30
CA LEU A 37 -54.77 -23.55 14.86
C LEU A 37 -55.39 -22.32 14.19
N ILE A 38 -54.97 -21.99 12.98
CA ILE A 38 -55.87 -21.75 11.80
C ILE A 38 -54.96 -21.83 10.55
N SER A 39 -55.41 -22.66 9.59
CA SER A 39 -54.86 -22.86 8.23
C SER A 39 -55.70 -22.05 7.19
N PRO A 40 -55.49 -22.22 5.85
CA PRO A 40 -54.46 -21.61 5.01
C PRO A 40 -55.08 -20.74 3.87
N LEU A 41 -54.30 -19.87 3.28
CA LEU A 41 -54.66 -19.27 2.00
C LEU A 41 -53.43 -19.25 1.09
N HIS A 42 -53.50 -20.05 0.04
CA HIS A 42 -52.63 -20.04 -1.11
C HIS A 42 -52.56 -18.66 -1.79
N ARG A 43 -51.39 -18.10 -1.92
CA ARG A 43 -51.04 -17.25 -3.08
C ARG A 43 -49.55 -17.40 -3.37
N GLY A 44 -49.28 -17.81 -4.62
CA GLY A 44 -47.93 -18.03 -5.11
C GLY A 44 -47.04 -16.78 -5.05
N LEU A 45 -45.90 -16.92 -4.45
CA LEU A 45 -44.80 -15.95 -4.47
C LEU A 45 -43.77 -16.43 -5.47
N ARG A 46 -43.70 -15.70 -6.59
CA ARG A 46 -42.57 -15.76 -7.50
C ARG A 46 -41.32 -15.23 -6.75
N THR A 47 -40.29 -16.02 -6.73
CA THR A 47 -38.94 -15.61 -6.25
C THR A 47 -38.42 -14.49 -7.17
N PRO A 48 -37.97 -13.35 -6.62
CA PRO A 48 -37.22 -12.39 -7.41
C PRO A 48 -35.79 -12.88 -7.51
N THR A 49 -35.36 -13.20 -8.71
CA THR A 49 -33.96 -13.33 -9.10
C THR A 49 -33.28 -11.99 -8.83
N ALA A 50 -32.35 -11.96 -7.91
CA ALA A 50 -31.53 -10.77 -7.58
C ALA A 50 -30.67 -10.42 -8.79
N ALA A 51 -31.09 -9.45 -9.58
CA ALA A 51 -30.25 -8.76 -10.55
C ALA A 51 -29.27 -7.86 -9.77
N ARG A 52 -28.01 -8.17 -9.86
CA ARG A 52 -26.91 -7.28 -9.39
C ARG A 52 -26.96 -5.98 -10.20
N PRO A 53 -26.81 -4.80 -9.56
CA PRO A 53 -26.81 -3.55 -10.30
C PRO A 53 -25.53 -3.41 -11.12
N PHE A 54 -25.66 -3.36 -12.43
CA PHE A 54 -24.65 -2.81 -13.32
C PHE A 54 -24.52 -1.31 -13.02
N LEU A 55 -23.31 -0.87 -12.70
CA LEU A 55 -22.95 0.53 -12.54
C LEU A 55 -23.35 1.31 -13.80
N ARG A 56 -24.25 2.26 -13.60
CA ARG A 56 -24.70 3.21 -14.64
C ARG A 56 -23.52 4.13 -14.96
N VAL A 57 -22.95 3.97 -16.14
CA VAL A 57 -21.94 4.90 -16.66
C VAL A 57 -22.65 6.19 -17.05
N SER A 58 -22.47 7.24 -16.27
CA SER A 58 -22.88 8.59 -16.61
C SER A 58 -21.93 9.12 -17.70
N SER A 59 -22.45 9.55 -18.83
CA SER A 59 -21.72 10.16 -19.93
C SER A 59 -21.06 11.46 -19.49
N VAL A 60 -19.73 11.50 -19.47
CA VAL A 60 -18.93 12.72 -19.21
C VAL A 60 -18.51 13.32 -20.55
N SER A 61 -18.94 14.56 -20.78
CA SER A 61 -18.56 15.38 -21.93
C SER A 61 -17.07 15.73 -21.89
N SER A 62 -16.42 15.66 -23.06
CA SER A 62 -15.03 15.95 -23.29
C SER A 62 -14.70 17.43 -23.16
N SER A 63 -13.75 17.78 -22.31
CA SER A 63 -13.01 19.05 -22.42
C SER A 63 -11.51 18.80 -22.10
N ASN A 64 -10.68 19.29 -23.02
CA ASN A 64 -9.23 19.51 -22.97
C ASN A 64 -8.36 18.79 -21.92
N GLY A 65 -7.38 18.12 -22.45
CA GLY A 65 -6.13 17.47 -22.01
C GLY A 65 -5.46 17.77 -20.66
N ALA A 66 -6.19 18.13 -19.62
CA ALA A 66 -5.64 18.21 -18.27
C ALA A 66 -5.72 16.82 -17.61
N VAL A 67 -4.60 16.36 -17.05
CA VAL A 67 -4.57 15.19 -16.17
C VAL A 67 -5.52 15.50 -15.02
N ARG A 68 -6.69 14.87 -15.01
CA ARG A 68 -7.60 14.92 -13.87
C ARG A 68 -7.17 13.80 -12.93
N PHE A 69 -6.58 14.16 -11.81
CA PHE A 69 -6.56 13.26 -10.65
C PHE A 69 -8.01 13.18 -10.17
N ALA A 70 -8.63 12.01 -10.27
CA ALA A 70 -9.95 11.80 -9.70
C ALA A 70 -9.82 11.91 -8.18
N SER A 71 -10.24 13.03 -7.65
CA SER A 71 -10.45 13.25 -6.23
C SER A 71 -11.72 12.48 -5.84
N SER A 72 -11.67 11.67 -4.77
CA SER A 72 -12.81 11.53 -3.87
C SER A 72 -13.46 12.90 -3.71
N ALA A 73 -14.77 13.01 -3.60
CA ALA A 73 -15.56 14.26 -3.59
C ALA A 73 -14.76 15.49 -3.14
N ALA A 74 -14.84 16.59 -3.92
CA ALA A 74 -14.07 17.79 -3.62
C ALA A 74 -14.25 18.14 -2.13
N PRO A 75 -13.15 18.37 -1.37
CA PRO A 75 -13.25 18.69 0.05
C PRO A 75 -14.12 19.93 0.23
N SER A 76 -15.06 19.88 1.17
CA SER A 76 -16.00 20.97 1.46
C SER A 76 -15.39 22.13 2.27
N GLY A 77 -14.07 22.17 2.45
CA GLY A 77 -13.32 23.16 3.22
C GLY A 77 -12.04 23.63 2.53
N PRO A 78 -11.30 24.56 3.15
CA PRO A 78 -10.01 24.99 2.64
C PRO A 78 -9.03 23.81 2.60
N LEU A 79 -8.21 23.76 1.55
CA LEU A 79 -7.18 22.72 1.40
C LEU A 79 -6.14 22.86 2.53
N ARG A 80 -5.70 21.75 3.06
CA ARG A 80 -4.58 21.68 4.00
C ARG A 80 -3.27 21.97 3.28
N GLN A 81 -2.31 22.46 4.01
CA GLN A 81 -0.96 22.76 3.50
C GLN A 81 0.05 21.87 4.24
N THR A 82 1.08 21.41 3.54
CA THR A 82 2.21 20.71 4.13
C THR A 82 3.18 21.71 4.76
N GLN A 83 4.13 21.22 5.54
CA GLN A 83 5.22 22.04 6.11
C GLN A 83 6.14 22.66 5.06
N LEU A 84 6.06 22.17 3.80
CA LEU A 84 6.87 22.64 2.68
C LEU A 84 6.10 23.53 1.71
N TYR A 85 4.87 23.93 2.03
CA TYR A 85 3.98 24.65 1.13
C TYR A 85 4.61 25.94 0.56
N ASP A 86 5.15 26.81 1.44
CA ASP A 86 5.77 28.06 1.03
C ASP A 86 7.03 27.83 0.18
N LEU A 87 7.80 26.78 0.48
CA LEU A 87 8.95 26.37 -0.34
C LEU A 87 8.49 25.97 -1.75
N HIS A 88 7.38 25.23 -1.88
CA HIS A 88 6.84 24.89 -3.20
C HIS A 88 6.49 26.13 -4.02
N LEU A 89 5.79 27.09 -3.41
CA LEU A 89 5.47 28.35 -4.07
C LEU A 89 6.73 29.12 -4.49
N ALA A 90 7.71 29.24 -3.60
CA ALA A 90 8.98 29.91 -3.87
C ALA A 90 9.80 29.25 -4.99
N ARG A 91 9.63 27.94 -5.19
CA ARG A 91 10.27 27.14 -6.26
C ARG A 91 9.42 27.04 -7.54
N GLY A 92 8.34 27.84 -7.66
CA GLY A 92 7.53 27.93 -8.87
C GLY A 92 6.66 26.67 -9.12
N ALA A 93 6.18 26.05 -8.06
CA ALA A 93 5.27 24.90 -8.17
C ALA A 93 3.91 25.32 -8.71
N LYS A 94 3.36 24.51 -9.62
CA LYS A 94 1.94 24.53 -9.96
C LYS A 94 1.20 23.66 -8.96
N MET A 95 0.46 24.30 -8.05
CA MET A 95 -0.29 23.61 -7.00
C MET A 95 -1.64 23.09 -7.53
N VAL A 96 -2.10 21.96 -6.98
CA VAL A 96 -3.41 21.36 -7.28
C VAL A 96 -3.99 20.70 -6.05
N PRO A 97 -5.33 20.65 -5.91
CA PRO A 97 -6.00 19.85 -4.90
C PRO A 97 -5.66 18.34 -5.06
N PHE A 98 -5.19 17.72 -3.99
CA PHE A 98 -4.92 16.28 -3.95
C PHE A 98 -5.13 15.77 -2.52
N ALA A 99 -6.04 14.80 -2.34
CA ALA A 99 -6.31 14.16 -1.04
C ALA A 99 -6.55 15.17 0.11
N GLY A 100 -7.28 16.26 -0.16
CA GLY A 100 -7.56 17.31 0.82
C GLY A 100 -6.43 18.32 1.07
N PHE A 101 -5.31 18.19 0.38
CA PHE A 101 -4.16 19.09 0.45
C PHE A 101 -3.98 19.86 -0.83
N ASP A 102 -3.32 21.04 -0.74
CA ASP A 102 -2.79 21.76 -1.89
C ASP A 102 -1.36 21.28 -2.15
N MET A 103 -1.15 20.52 -3.24
CA MET A 103 0.07 19.77 -3.51
C MET A 103 0.73 20.19 -4.84
N PRO A 104 2.07 20.11 -4.93
CA PRO A 104 2.79 20.44 -6.16
C PRO A 104 2.53 19.37 -7.24
N LEU A 105 1.89 19.77 -8.34
CA LEU A 105 1.72 18.92 -9.52
C LEU A 105 3.03 18.76 -10.28
N GLN A 106 3.71 19.90 -10.53
CA GLN A 106 5.00 20.02 -11.22
C GLN A 106 5.64 21.36 -10.90
N TYR A 107 6.93 21.51 -11.19
CA TYR A 107 7.67 22.75 -11.02
C TYR A 107 7.95 23.39 -12.38
N SER A 108 8.27 24.69 -12.38
CA SER A 108 8.45 25.48 -13.62
C SER A 108 9.77 25.17 -14.35
N ASP A 109 10.76 24.60 -13.65
CA ASP A 109 12.09 24.30 -14.18
C ASP A 109 12.15 23.04 -15.05
N LEU A 110 11.26 22.07 -14.83
CA LEU A 110 11.18 20.82 -15.58
C LEU A 110 9.74 20.48 -15.94
N SER A 111 9.51 20.04 -17.18
CA SER A 111 8.24 19.37 -17.51
C SER A 111 8.12 18.04 -16.73
N HIS A 112 6.89 17.50 -16.62
CA HIS A 112 6.68 16.23 -15.91
C HIS A 112 7.48 15.07 -16.52
N VAL A 113 7.71 15.07 -17.85
CA VAL A 113 8.51 14.05 -18.54
C VAL A 113 9.99 14.20 -18.21
N GLU A 114 10.50 15.42 -18.18
CA GLU A 114 11.88 15.69 -17.78
C GLU A 114 12.12 15.38 -16.31
N SER A 115 11.20 15.77 -15.42
CA SER A 115 11.25 15.45 -14.00
C SER A 115 11.23 13.92 -13.75
N HIS A 116 10.40 13.18 -14.51
CA HIS A 116 10.41 11.71 -14.48
C HIS A 116 11.77 11.14 -14.88
N LYS A 117 12.35 11.58 -16.02
CA LYS A 117 13.65 11.14 -16.51
C LYS A 117 14.76 11.51 -15.53
N TRP A 118 14.70 12.72 -14.96
CA TRP A 118 15.62 13.16 -13.92
C TRP A 118 15.66 12.15 -12.75
N THR A 119 14.49 11.75 -12.28
CA THR A 119 14.39 10.74 -11.19
C THR A 119 15.04 9.41 -11.57
N ARG A 120 14.92 8.99 -12.86
CA ARG A 120 15.56 7.75 -13.36
C ARG A 120 17.07 7.84 -13.49
N GLU A 121 17.61 9.02 -13.72
CA GLU A 121 19.03 9.27 -14.04
C GLU A 121 19.83 9.89 -12.89
N LYS A 122 19.16 10.62 -12.01
CA LYS A 122 19.76 11.41 -10.93
C LYS A 122 19.07 11.11 -9.60
N ALA A 123 18.59 12.15 -8.91
CA ALA A 123 17.71 12.03 -7.77
C ALA A 123 16.63 13.11 -7.78
N SER A 124 15.45 12.78 -7.28
CA SER A 124 14.36 13.74 -7.07
C SER A 124 13.86 13.69 -5.64
N LEU A 125 13.46 14.85 -5.14
CA LEU A 125 12.85 15.00 -3.82
C LEU A 125 11.36 15.31 -4.00
N PHE A 126 10.52 14.45 -3.41
CA PHE A 126 9.07 14.55 -3.39
C PHE A 126 8.60 14.93 -2.00
N ASP A 127 7.71 15.91 -1.89
CA ASP A 127 6.93 16.10 -0.68
C ASP A 127 5.81 15.06 -0.60
N VAL A 128 5.83 14.26 0.44
CA VAL A 128 4.80 13.25 0.75
C VAL A 128 4.24 13.45 2.17
N SER A 129 4.39 14.67 2.72
CA SER A 129 3.95 15.03 4.07
C SER A 129 2.42 15.01 4.23
N HIS A 130 1.66 14.92 3.15
CA HIS A 130 0.21 14.70 3.17
C HIS A 130 -0.17 13.29 3.65
N MET A 131 0.73 12.31 3.56
CA MET A 131 0.51 10.94 4.06
C MET A 131 0.36 10.93 5.58
N VAL A 132 -0.39 9.97 6.11
CA VAL A 132 -0.61 9.85 7.55
C VAL A 132 0.43 8.95 8.17
N GLN A 133 1.21 9.49 9.08
CA GLN A 133 2.23 8.76 9.83
C GLN A 133 1.67 8.34 11.18
N HIS A 134 1.83 7.07 11.53
CA HIS A 134 1.30 6.50 12.77
C HIS A 134 2.41 5.85 13.59
N GLU A 135 2.25 5.91 14.91
CA GLU A 135 2.96 5.05 15.85
C GLU A 135 1.96 4.27 16.68
N LEU A 136 2.11 2.95 16.72
CA LEU A 136 1.35 2.05 17.56
C LEU A 136 2.31 1.31 18.48
N SER A 137 2.07 1.36 19.79
CA SER A 137 2.96 0.75 20.78
C SER A 137 2.18 0.05 21.89
N GLY A 138 2.86 -0.83 22.61
CA GLY A 138 2.32 -1.62 23.71
C GLY A 138 2.28 -3.13 23.42
N PRO A 139 2.05 -3.96 24.43
CA PRO A 139 2.12 -5.41 24.32
C PRO A 139 1.11 -6.00 23.33
N GLY A 140 -0.02 -5.32 23.07
CA GLY A 140 -1.03 -5.75 22.11
C GLY A 140 -0.83 -5.24 20.69
N ALA A 141 0.17 -4.40 20.43
CA ALA A 141 0.34 -3.71 19.14
C ALA A 141 0.53 -4.71 17.97
N ILE A 142 1.35 -5.72 18.15
CA ILE A 142 1.60 -6.73 17.11
C ILE A 142 0.36 -7.58 16.82
N GLU A 143 -0.38 -7.97 17.87
CA GLU A 143 -1.58 -8.81 17.73
C GLU A 143 -2.66 -8.04 16.97
N LEU A 144 -2.91 -6.78 17.34
CA LEU A 144 -3.87 -5.94 16.64
C LEU A 144 -3.47 -5.74 15.17
N LEU A 145 -2.22 -5.36 14.88
CA LEU A 145 -1.77 -5.17 13.50
C LEU A 145 -1.87 -6.47 12.68
N MET A 146 -1.56 -7.61 13.27
CA MET A 146 -1.74 -8.90 12.62
C MET A 146 -3.21 -9.29 12.46
N LYS A 147 -4.13 -8.79 13.28
CA LYS A 147 -5.58 -8.95 13.07
C LYS A 147 -6.05 -8.14 11.87
N VAL A 148 -5.69 -6.87 11.79
CA VAL A 148 -6.20 -5.97 10.74
C VAL A 148 -5.44 -6.04 9.42
N THR A 149 -4.30 -6.76 9.38
CA THR A 149 -3.48 -6.96 8.17
C THR A 149 -3.11 -8.43 7.96
N PRO A 150 -2.84 -8.84 6.70
CA PRO A 150 -2.55 -10.24 6.38
C PRO A 150 -1.06 -10.60 6.47
N SER A 151 -0.17 -9.64 6.78
CA SER A 151 1.28 -9.84 6.73
C SER A 151 1.82 -10.52 8.01
N SER A 152 2.94 -11.24 7.89
CA SER A 152 3.64 -11.89 9.01
C SER A 152 4.53 -10.87 9.73
N LEU A 153 3.94 -9.94 10.49
CA LEU A 153 4.67 -8.86 11.15
C LEU A 153 5.58 -9.37 12.27
N ASP A 154 5.25 -10.52 12.86
CA ASP A 154 6.05 -11.21 13.88
C ASP A 154 7.39 -11.75 13.33
N LYS A 155 7.50 -11.90 12.00
CA LYS A 155 8.73 -12.36 11.32
C LYS A 155 9.63 -11.21 10.88
N LEU A 156 9.16 -9.96 10.99
CA LEU A 156 10.01 -8.80 10.72
C LEU A 156 11.06 -8.67 11.83
N GLY A 157 12.30 -8.40 11.45
CA GLY A 157 13.32 -7.92 12.38
C GLY A 157 13.04 -6.48 12.81
N HIS A 158 13.73 -6.01 13.86
CA HIS A 158 13.68 -4.61 14.26
C HIS A 158 14.15 -3.71 13.11
N ASN A 159 13.48 -2.59 12.93
CA ASN A 159 13.68 -1.62 11.86
C ASN A 159 13.48 -2.19 10.44
N GLN A 160 12.76 -3.29 10.29
CA GLN A 160 12.34 -3.83 9.01
C GLN A 160 10.89 -3.44 8.69
N SER A 161 10.65 -3.20 7.41
CA SER A 161 9.36 -2.76 6.87
C SER A 161 8.82 -3.77 5.86
N THR A 162 7.49 -3.83 5.77
CA THR A 162 6.78 -4.56 4.72
C THR A 162 5.59 -3.76 4.20
N LEU A 163 5.28 -3.93 2.91
CA LEU A 163 3.98 -3.51 2.38
C LEU A 163 2.90 -4.47 2.89
N SER A 164 1.79 -3.91 3.31
CA SER A 164 0.60 -4.64 3.75
C SER A 164 -0.69 -3.94 3.30
N CYS A 165 -1.83 -4.46 3.73
CA CYS A 165 -3.13 -3.84 3.51
C CYS A 165 -3.94 -3.89 4.79
N LEU A 166 -4.62 -2.80 5.13
CA LEU A 166 -5.73 -2.81 6.09
C LEU A 166 -6.93 -3.48 5.41
N LEU A 167 -7.56 -4.42 6.09
CA LEU A 167 -8.58 -5.29 5.47
C LEU A 167 -9.91 -5.23 6.22
N GLU A 168 -11.01 -5.22 5.46
CA GLU A 168 -12.35 -5.45 5.99
C GLU A 168 -12.50 -6.88 6.53
N GLU A 169 -13.10 -7.04 7.70
CA GLU A 169 -13.24 -8.33 8.38
C GLU A 169 -14.03 -9.36 7.55
N GLY A 170 -15.18 -8.98 7.02
CA GLY A 170 -16.09 -9.92 6.34
C GLY A 170 -15.70 -10.23 4.90
N THR A 171 -15.27 -9.22 4.16
CA THR A 171 -15.06 -9.30 2.70
C THR A 171 -13.61 -9.51 2.31
N GLY A 172 -12.66 -9.13 3.16
CA GLY A 172 -11.25 -9.02 2.84
C GLY A 172 -10.94 -7.91 1.82
N GLY A 173 -11.86 -6.95 1.66
CA GLY A 173 -11.67 -5.77 0.84
C GLY A 173 -10.55 -4.90 1.38
N ILE A 174 -9.77 -4.28 0.49
CA ILE A 174 -8.64 -3.43 0.85
C ILE A 174 -9.17 -2.08 1.29
N ILE A 175 -9.09 -1.77 2.59
CA ILE A 175 -9.45 -0.46 3.16
C ILE A 175 -8.40 0.57 2.74
N ASP A 176 -7.12 0.22 2.91
CA ASP A 176 -5.97 0.98 2.41
C ASP A 176 -4.74 0.08 2.28
N ASP A 177 -3.75 0.50 1.48
CA ASP A 177 -2.41 -0.08 1.49
C ASP A 177 -1.49 0.72 2.41
N THR A 178 -0.59 0.03 3.09
CA THR A 178 0.27 0.62 4.13
C THR A 178 1.65 0.00 4.15
N VAL A 179 2.66 0.79 4.50
CA VAL A 179 4.01 0.28 4.79
C VAL A 179 4.19 0.27 6.29
N ILE A 180 4.37 -0.92 6.86
CA ILE A 180 4.49 -1.13 8.31
C ILE A 180 5.94 -1.48 8.64
N THR A 181 6.51 -0.77 9.61
CA THR A 181 7.88 -0.94 10.12
C THR A 181 7.83 -1.40 11.57
N ARG A 182 8.44 -2.55 11.87
CA ARG A 182 8.63 -3.00 13.25
C ARG A 182 9.84 -2.28 13.84
N ARG A 183 9.60 -1.34 14.77
CA ARG A 183 10.70 -0.57 15.42
C ARG A 183 11.33 -1.33 16.58
N THR A 184 10.48 -1.95 17.39
CA THR A 184 10.85 -2.82 18.52
C THR A 184 9.90 -4.00 18.58
N ASP A 185 9.95 -4.80 19.62
CA ASP A 185 9.00 -5.89 19.83
C ASP A 185 7.56 -5.39 20.01
N GLU A 186 7.40 -4.20 20.58
CA GLU A 186 6.10 -3.61 20.94
C GLU A 186 5.81 -2.28 20.25
N THR A 187 6.66 -1.82 19.34
CA THR A 187 6.47 -0.51 18.68
C THR A 187 6.55 -0.65 17.18
N PHE A 188 5.53 -0.12 16.51
CA PHE A 188 5.40 -0.11 15.05
C PHE A 188 5.17 1.32 14.56
N TYR A 189 5.91 1.68 13.52
CA TYR A 189 5.67 2.87 12.71
C TYR A 189 5.04 2.45 11.40
N PHE A 190 3.97 3.14 10.96
CA PHE A 190 3.39 2.85 9.66
C PHE A 190 2.79 4.10 9.01
N VAL A 191 2.62 4.02 7.69
CA VAL A 191 2.14 5.13 6.87
C VAL A 191 0.94 4.68 6.06
N THR A 192 -0.16 5.47 6.08
CA THR A 192 -1.36 5.25 5.28
C THR A 192 -1.60 6.41 4.30
N ASN A 193 -2.47 6.19 3.30
CA ASN A 193 -2.71 7.14 2.23
C ASN A 193 -3.54 8.35 2.70
N ALA A 194 -3.12 9.56 2.32
CA ALA A 194 -3.84 10.79 2.63
C ALA A 194 -5.31 10.79 2.16
N GLY A 195 -5.57 10.18 1.00
CA GLY A 195 -6.93 10.08 0.44
C GLY A 195 -7.86 9.13 1.20
N ARG A 196 -7.33 8.39 2.19
CA ARG A 196 -8.07 7.46 3.04
C ARG A 196 -8.04 7.83 4.52
N ARG A 197 -7.48 9.02 4.82
CA ARG A 197 -7.26 9.46 6.19
C ARG A 197 -8.46 9.23 7.10
N ASP A 198 -9.61 9.73 6.75
CA ASP A 198 -10.78 9.71 7.63
C ASP A 198 -11.29 8.28 7.84
N GLU A 199 -11.32 7.47 6.79
CA GLU A 199 -11.73 6.07 6.86
C GLU A 199 -10.73 5.21 7.62
N ASP A 200 -9.41 5.41 7.40
CA ASP A 200 -8.36 4.67 8.09
C ASP A 200 -8.35 5.00 9.59
N LEU A 201 -8.47 6.28 9.94
CA LEU A 201 -8.54 6.70 11.33
C LEU A 201 -9.77 6.13 12.04
N ALA A 202 -10.94 6.19 11.40
CA ALA A 202 -12.17 5.62 11.94
C ALA A 202 -12.07 4.10 12.13
N PHE A 203 -11.49 3.39 11.15
CA PHE A 203 -11.27 1.95 11.22
C PHE A 203 -10.30 1.58 12.35
N LEU A 204 -9.13 2.21 12.40
CA LEU A 204 -8.12 1.95 13.43
C LEU A 204 -8.64 2.28 14.82
N GLU A 205 -9.36 3.41 15.01
CA GLU A 205 -9.96 3.77 16.29
C GLU A 205 -10.96 2.71 16.77
N ALA A 206 -11.81 2.20 15.88
CA ALA A 206 -12.77 1.15 16.23
C ALA A 206 -12.07 -0.16 16.65
N GLU A 207 -11.05 -0.59 15.89
CA GLU A 207 -10.30 -1.82 16.18
C GLU A 207 -9.48 -1.70 17.48
N ILE A 208 -8.84 -0.55 17.72
CA ILE A 208 -8.06 -0.27 18.92
C ILE A 208 -9.00 -0.22 20.14
N SER A 209 -10.16 0.45 20.02
CA SER A 209 -11.13 0.54 21.10
C SER A 209 -11.68 -0.83 21.49
N ALA A 210 -12.03 -1.67 20.52
CA ALA A 210 -12.47 -3.03 20.76
C ALA A 210 -11.37 -3.87 21.44
N TYR A 211 -10.12 -3.74 20.98
CA TYR A 211 -8.98 -4.44 21.58
C TYR A 211 -8.75 -4.02 23.04
N LYS A 212 -8.78 -2.71 23.34
CA LYS A 212 -8.63 -2.19 24.70
C LYS A 212 -9.75 -2.63 25.64
N GLN A 213 -10.98 -2.75 25.15
CA GLN A 213 -12.10 -3.27 25.93
C GLN A 213 -11.87 -4.73 26.35
N ALA A 214 -11.25 -5.54 25.49
CA ALA A 214 -10.99 -6.93 25.77
C ALA A 214 -9.72 -7.17 26.61
N HIS A 215 -8.68 -6.32 26.49
CA HIS A 215 -7.34 -6.57 27.03
C HIS A 215 -6.85 -5.50 28.01
N GLY A 216 -7.64 -4.44 28.26
CA GLY A 216 -7.30 -3.34 29.16
C GLY A 216 -6.81 -2.09 28.43
N ALA A 217 -7.01 -0.93 29.07
CA ALA A 217 -6.76 0.39 28.48
C ALA A 217 -5.29 0.62 28.09
N ASP A 218 -4.34 0.05 28.82
CA ASP A 218 -2.89 0.22 28.63
C ASP A 218 -2.29 -0.79 27.66
N SER A 219 -3.11 -1.70 27.08
CA SER A 219 -2.64 -2.73 26.16
C SER A 219 -2.05 -2.17 24.86
N ILE A 220 -2.54 -1.02 24.39
CA ILE A 220 -2.11 -0.34 23.17
C ILE A 220 -2.14 1.17 23.38
N LYS A 221 -1.09 1.84 22.91
CA LYS A 221 -1.05 3.29 22.70
C LYS A 221 -0.91 3.57 21.19
N TRP A 222 -1.79 4.42 20.66
CA TRP A 222 -1.76 4.86 19.28
C TRP A 222 -1.61 6.37 19.19
N SER A 223 -0.73 6.82 18.31
CA SER A 223 -0.47 8.23 18.05
C SER A 223 -0.41 8.50 16.56
N ILE A 224 -1.04 9.58 16.11
CA ILE A 224 -0.88 10.14 14.79
C ILE A 224 0.23 11.19 14.88
N LEU A 225 1.27 11.06 14.05
CA LEU A 225 2.45 11.90 14.10
C LEU A 225 2.25 13.15 13.23
N GLU A 226 1.33 14.04 13.64
CA GLU A 226 0.99 15.28 12.92
C GLU A 226 2.14 16.30 12.93
N ASP A 227 3.05 16.18 13.87
CA ASP A 227 4.23 17.01 14.06
C ASP A 227 5.45 16.50 13.28
N ARG A 228 5.22 15.81 12.15
CA ARG A 228 6.30 15.29 11.30
C ARG A 228 6.00 15.57 9.83
N ALA A 229 6.98 16.11 9.11
CA ALA A 229 6.98 16.12 7.66
C ALA A 229 7.50 14.77 7.13
N LEU A 230 7.14 14.45 5.90
CA LEU A 230 7.66 13.26 5.20
C LEU A 230 8.09 13.65 3.80
N VAL A 231 9.35 13.39 3.46
CA VAL A 231 9.88 13.63 2.11
C VAL A 231 10.49 12.36 1.55
N ALA A 232 10.41 12.17 0.23
CA ALA A 232 10.97 11.01 -0.45
C ALA A 232 12.09 11.45 -1.40
N LEU A 233 13.33 11.08 -1.10
CA LEU A 233 14.50 11.25 -1.95
C LEU A 233 14.70 9.98 -2.77
N GLN A 234 14.49 10.04 -4.09
CA GLN A 234 14.39 8.88 -4.96
C GLN A 234 15.26 9.02 -6.21
N GLY A 235 15.94 7.96 -6.60
CA GLY A 235 16.77 7.91 -7.80
C GLY A 235 18.15 7.31 -7.54
N PRO A 236 18.93 6.99 -8.58
CA PRO A 236 20.23 6.30 -8.45
C PRO A 236 21.28 7.08 -7.63
N LEU A 237 21.17 8.41 -7.54
CA LEU A 237 22.08 9.24 -6.74
C LEU A 237 21.57 9.48 -5.30
N ALA A 238 20.37 9.00 -4.93
CA ALA A 238 19.76 9.28 -3.63
C ALA A 238 20.66 8.87 -2.44
N ALA A 239 21.28 7.70 -2.53
CA ALA A 239 22.15 7.20 -1.45
C ALA A 239 23.43 8.02 -1.32
N GLU A 240 24.07 8.38 -2.42
CA GLU A 240 25.28 9.20 -2.44
C GLU A 240 25.01 10.59 -1.85
N VAL A 241 23.94 11.23 -2.32
CA VAL A 241 23.52 12.56 -1.83
C VAL A 241 23.22 12.54 -0.35
N LEU A 242 22.38 11.60 0.11
CA LEU A 242 22.01 11.53 1.52
C LEU A 242 23.22 11.22 2.40
N GLN A 243 24.08 10.31 1.97
CA GLN A 243 25.28 9.92 2.73
C GLN A 243 26.22 11.10 2.99
N SER A 244 26.31 12.06 2.05
CA SER A 244 27.18 13.23 2.19
C SER A 244 26.75 14.17 3.34
N TYR A 245 25.50 14.07 3.78
CA TYR A 245 24.94 14.87 4.86
C TYR A 245 24.74 14.08 6.17
N VAL A 246 24.88 12.76 6.17
CA VAL A 246 24.75 11.98 7.42
C VAL A 246 25.80 12.42 8.43
N HIS A 247 25.36 12.77 9.63
CA HIS A 247 26.23 13.22 10.70
C HIS A 247 26.92 12.05 11.40
N GLY A 248 28.24 12.13 11.57
CA GLY A 248 29.03 11.11 12.21
C GLY A 248 29.69 10.14 11.22
N SER A 249 30.42 9.17 11.76
CA SER A 249 31.11 8.15 10.98
C SER A 249 31.01 6.79 11.67
N GLY A 250 31.01 5.71 10.87
CA GLY A 250 30.95 4.35 11.37
C GLY A 250 29.87 3.53 10.68
N ALA A 251 29.77 2.24 11.02
CA ALA A 251 28.84 1.31 10.36
C ALA A 251 27.35 1.72 10.52
N GLU A 252 27.01 2.38 11.62
CA GLU A 252 25.63 2.80 11.87
C GLU A 252 25.21 4.01 11.04
N THR A 253 26.17 4.78 10.53
CA THR A 253 25.93 5.94 9.66
C THR A 253 26.14 5.63 8.18
N ASP A 254 26.67 4.46 7.85
CA ASP A 254 26.90 4.00 6.48
C ASP A 254 25.60 3.49 5.85
N LEU A 255 25.08 4.23 4.88
CA LEU A 255 23.85 3.86 4.14
C LEU A 255 24.06 2.65 3.22
N SER A 256 25.31 2.23 2.95
CA SER A 256 25.56 0.99 2.20
C SER A 256 25.18 -0.27 2.99
N THR A 257 25.01 -0.14 4.30
CA THR A 257 24.53 -1.21 5.20
C THR A 257 23.04 -1.14 5.50
N LEU A 258 22.36 -0.11 5.02
CA LEU A 258 20.92 0.04 5.11
C LEU A 258 20.26 -0.48 3.82
N TYR A 259 19.63 -1.65 3.87
CA TYR A 259 19.02 -2.29 2.69
C TYR A 259 17.55 -1.87 2.50
N PHE A 260 17.03 -2.08 1.30
CA PHE A 260 15.61 -1.85 0.99
C PHE A 260 14.69 -2.57 1.98
N GLY A 261 13.69 -1.86 2.47
CA GLY A 261 12.76 -2.35 3.51
C GLY A 261 13.32 -2.24 4.92
N ASN A 262 14.41 -1.51 5.14
CA ASN A 262 14.92 -1.23 6.48
C ASN A 262 14.92 0.27 6.76
N CYS A 263 14.90 0.65 8.04
CA CYS A 263 15.02 2.02 8.47
C CYS A 263 16.12 2.21 9.53
N ARG A 264 16.49 3.47 9.71
CA ARG A 264 17.46 3.88 10.73
C ARG A 264 17.15 5.31 11.18
N GLU A 265 17.41 5.61 12.44
CA GLU A 265 17.38 6.98 12.94
C GLU A 265 18.78 7.59 12.81
N LEU A 266 18.85 8.69 12.07
CA LEU A 266 20.12 9.39 11.80
C LEU A 266 19.95 10.89 11.96
N HIS A 267 21.02 11.55 12.37
CA HIS A 267 21.13 12.99 12.28
C HIS A 267 21.78 13.38 10.94
N LEU A 268 21.41 14.55 10.42
CA LEU A 268 22.11 15.17 9.30
C LEU A 268 22.93 16.36 9.80
N THR A 269 24.03 16.64 9.10
CA THR A 269 24.86 17.83 9.31
C THR A 269 24.25 18.99 8.52
N LEU A 270 23.86 20.05 9.23
CA LEU A 270 23.30 21.26 8.66
C LEU A 270 24.41 22.16 8.06
N PRO A 271 24.11 23.18 7.24
CA PRO A 271 25.11 24.04 6.60
C PRO A 271 26.02 24.78 7.55
N ASP A 272 25.60 25.03 8.78
CA ASP A 272 26.41 25.65 9.84
C ASP A 272 27.34 24.66 10.57
N GLY A 273 27.37 23.40 10.14
CA GLY A 273 28.15 22.32 10.76
C GLY A 273 27.47 21.66 11.98
N SER A 274 26.36 22.20 12.45
CA SER A 274 25.61 21.55 13.53
C SER A 274 24.88 20.30 13.03
N ARG A 275 24.53 19.40 13.93
CA ARG A 275 23.64 18.29 13.62
C ARG A 275 22.17 18.71 13.76
N THR A 276 21.27 18.06 13.05
CA THR A 276 19.81 18.22 13.26
C THR A 276 19.46 18.03 14.74
N PRO A 277 18.56 18.84 15.32
CA PRO A 277 18.24 18.79 16.77
C PRO A 277 17.62 17.43 17.17
N HIS A 278 16.92 16.79 16.26
CA HIS A 278 16.32 15.47 16.45
C HIS A 278 16.82 14.50 15.38
N PRO A 279 16.88 13.19 15.69
CA PRO A 279 17.13 12.19 14.68
C PRO A 279 15.95 12.13 13.71
N LEU A 280 16.27 11.92 12.43
CA LEU A 280 15.31 11.69 11.36
C LEU A 280 15.13 10.19 11.19
N LEU A 281 13.88 9.73 11.04
CA LEU A 281 13.62 8.34 10.67
C LEU A 281 13.81 8.20 9.16
N ILE A 282 14.87 7.53 8.76
CA ILE A 282 15.23 7.30 7.35
C ILE A 282 14.94 5.86 7.00
N SER A 283 13.92 5.65 6.16
CA SER A 283 13.49 4.35 5.65
C SER A 283 13.95 4.18 4.21
N ARG A 284 14.68 3.12 3.87
CA ARG A 284 15.04 2.84 2.48
C ARG A 284 13.88 2.19 1.77
N THR A 285 12.96 3.02 1.36
CA THR A 285 11.66 2.69 0.72
C THR A 285 11.34 3.71 -0.34
N GLY A 286 10.29 3.48 -1.13
CA GLY A 286 9.84 4.44 -2.12
C GLY A 286 8.77 3.92 -3.06
N TYR A 287 8.27 4.81 -3.88
CA TYR A 287 7.13 4.59 -4.78
C TYR A 287 7.48 4.86 -6.25
N THR A 288 8.74 4.68 -6.62
CA THR A 288 9.25 5.00 -7.96
C THR A 288 9.83 3.81 -8.73
N GLY A 289 10.16 2.74 -8.02
CA GLY A 289 10.95 1.63 -8.56
C GLY A 289 12.45 1.91 -8.60
N GLU A 290 12.89 3.13 -8.30
CA GLU A 290 14.30 3.44 -8.07
C GLU A 290 14.69 3.19 -6.63
N ASP A 291 15.99 3.15 -6.36
CA ASP A 291 16.51 3.23 -5.00
C ASP A 291 16.21 4.58 -4.39
N GLY A 292 16.07 4.64 -3.05
CA GLY A 292 15.81 5.90 -2.38
C GLY A 292 15.32 5.74 -0.96
N PHE A 293 14.98 6.88 -0.35
CA PHE A 293 14.64 6.97 1.05
C PHE A 293 13.39 7.81 1.26
N GLU A 294 12.57 7.39 2.21
CA GLU A 294 11.52 8.20 2.82
C GLU A 294 12.04 8.69 4.17
N ILE A 295 12.02 9.99 4.38
CA ILE A 295 12.64 10.68 5.50
C ILE A 295 11.55 11.37 6.31
N SER A 296 11.26 10.85 7.50
CA SER A 296 10.32 11.43 8.45
C SER A 296 11.04 12.42 9.35
N ILE A 297 10.64 13.68 9.30
CA ILE A 297 11.34 14.83 9.89
C ILE A 297 10.46 15.42 11.00
N PRO A 298 10.86 15.36 12.28
CA PRO A 298 10.10 15.97 13.38
C PRO A 298 10.10 17.49 13.28
N THR A 299 8.97 18.10 13.64
CA THR A 299 8.79 19.56 13.70
C THR A 299 8.71 20.08 15.14
N ALA A 300 8.51 19.19 16.11
CA ALA A 300 8.40 19.55 17.53
C ALA A 300 9.68 20.31 17.98
N GLY A 301 9.50 21.54 18.50
CA GLY A 301 10.61 22.40 18.91
C GLY A 301 11.48 22.98 17.78
N SER A 302 11.21 22.57 16.50
CA SER A 302 11.98 22.99 15.32
C SER A 302 11.09 23.04 14.08
N PRO A 303 10.10 23.96 13.99
CA PRO A 303 9.14 23.99 12.88
C PRO A 303 9.77 24.22 11.50
N SER A 304 10.95 24.85 11.44
CA SER A 304 11.70 25.08 10.21
C SER A 304 12.54 23.89 9.74
N LEU A 305 12.68 22.86 10.55
CA LEU A 305 13.56 21.71 10.24
C LEU A 305 13.21 21.01 8.92
N PRO A 306 11.92 20.80 8.56
CA PRO A 306 11.58 20.22 7.25
C PRO A 306 12.09 21.03 6.08
N VAL A 307 11.97 22.36 6.14
CA VAL A 307 12.49 23.27 5.10
C VAL A 307 14.01 23.21 5.05
N GLN A 308 14.68 23.28 6.20
CA GLN A 308 16.15 23.23 6.28
C GLN A 308 16.71 21.91 5.70
N VAL A 309 16.13 20.77 6.04
CA VAL A 309 16.52 19.46 5.51
C VAL A 309 16.23 19.37 4.00
N THR A 310 15.09 19.89 3.55
CA THR A 310 14.73 19.90 2.13
C THR A 310 15.73 20.76 1.34
N GLU A 311 16.04 21.96 1.80
CA GLU A 311 17.00 22.85 1.15
C GLU A 311 18.42 22.27 1.16
N LEU A 312 18.82 21.62 2.27
CA LEU A 312 20.10 20.90 2.37
C LEU A 312 20.23 19.85 1.26
N LEU A 313 19.20 19.00 1.08
CA LEU A 313 19.18 17.96 0.05
C LEU A 313 19.14 18.54 -1.38
N LEU A 314 18.63 19.75 -1.56
CA LEU A 314 18.58 20.47 -2.82
C LEU A 314 19.83 21.32 -3.13
N THR A 315 20.84 21.33 -2.25
CA THR A 315 22.03 22.18 -2.40
C THR A 315 22.75 21.91 -3.72
N ASN A 316 22.82 20.65 -4.15
CA ASN A 316 23.41 20.29 -5.44
C ASN A 316 22.29 20.10 -6.49
N ALA A 317 21.92 21.19 -7.17
CA ALA A 317 20.86 21.18 -8.18
C ALA A 317 21.18 20.32 -9.44
N ASP A 318 22.44 19.95 -9.65
CA ASP A 318 22.84 19.04 -10.72
C ASP A 318 22.59 17.56 -10.36
N GLN A 319 22.36 17.26 -9.09
CA GLN A 319 22.06 15.92 -8.61
C GLN A 319 20.62 15.77 -8.13
N VAL A 320 20.04 16.77 -7.45
CA VAL A 320 18.71 16.67 -6.85
C VAL A 320 17.83 17.81 -7.30
N ARG A 321 16.60 17.50 -7.72
CA ARG A 321 15.54 18.46 -8.04
C ARG A 321 14.22 18.06 -7.39
N LEU A 322 13.37 19.05 -7.16
CA LEU A 322 12.01 18.80 -6.70
C LEU A 322 11.19 18.13 -7.81
N ALA A 323 10.36 17.16 -7.43
CA ALA A 323 9.43 16.51 -8.34
C ALA A 323 8.02 16.48 -7.74
N GLY A 324 7.01 16.69 -8.59
CA GLY A 324 5.61 16.75 -8.17
C GLY A 324 4.82 15.48 -8.51
N LEU A 325 3.51 15.55 -8.23
CA LEU A 325 2.57 14.44 -8.39
C LEU A 325 2.54 13.87 -9.82
N ALA A 326 2.75 14.69 -10.85
CA ALA A 326 2.72 14.22 -12.24
C ALA A 326 3.88 13.25 -12.56
N ALA A 327 5.09 13.54 -12.06
CA ALA A 327 6.22 12.62 -12.18
C ALA A 327 6.04 11.40 -11.28
N ARG A 328 5.54 11.59 -10.04
CA ARG A 328 5.24 10.50 -9.11
C ARG A 328 4.29 9.49 -9.73
N ASP A 329 3.20 9.92 -10.39
CA ASP A 329 2.23 9.02 -11.02
C ASP A 329 2.84 8.20 -12.18
N SER A 330 3.64 8.83 -13.03
CA SER A 330 4.28 8.09 -14.13
C SER A 330 5.34 7.10 -13.64
N LEU A 331 6.12 7.45 -12.61
CA LEU A 331 7.13 6.59 -12.00
C LEU A 331 6.52 5.35 -11.34
N ARG A 332 5.48 5.56 -10.49
CA ARG A 332 4.82 4.44 -9.81
C ARG A 332 4.15 3.48 -10.79
N LEU A 333 3.52 4.01 -11.88
CA LEU A 333 2.86 3.18 -12.87
C LEU A 333 3.88 2.29 -13.58
N GLU A 334 5.02 2.83 -14.02
CA GLU A 334 6.10 2.04 -14.62
C GLU A 334 6.61 0.94 -13.68
N ALA A 335 6.68 1.24 -12.36
CA ALA A 335 7.03 0.29 -11.31
C ALA A 335 5.92 -0.71 -10.99
N GLY A 336 4.73 -0.61 -11.60
CA GLY A 336 3.60 -1.52 -11.37
C GLY A 336 2.92 -1.36 -10.01
N MET A 337 3.15 -0.24 -9.32
CA MET A 337 2.59 0.04 -7.99
C MET A 337 1.17 0.59 -8.08
N CYS A 338 0.30 0.13 -7.18
CA CYS A 338 -1.10 0.56 -7.11
C CYS A 338 -1.22 2.00 -6.61
N LEU A 339 -2.26 2.69 -7.06
CA LEU A 339 -2.75 3.91 -6.46
C LEU A 339 -4.13 3.63 -5.86
N TYR A 340 -4.27 3.85 -4.55
CA TYR A 340 -5.55 3.64 -3.88
C TYR A 340 -6.64 4.58 -4.45
N GLY A 341 -7.85 4.07 -4.54
CA GLY A 341 -8.97 4.76 -5.16
C GLY A 341 -9.06 4.60 -6.69
N HIS A 342 -7.97 4.17 -7.34
CA HIS A 342 -7.89 3.89 -8.76
C HIS A 342 -7.68 2.40 -9.03
N ASP A 343 -6.54 1.87 -8.59
CA ASP A 343 -6.12 0.48 -8.86
C ASP A 343 -6.59 -0.50 -7.79
N ILE A 344 -6.84 -0.04 -6.58
CA ILE A 344 -7.34 -0.80 -5.44
C ILE A 344 -8.37 0.00 -4.64
N SER A 345 -9.29 -0.71 -4.02
CA SER A 345 -10.34 -0.18 -3.14
C SER A 345 -10.93 -1.33 -2.31
N THR A 346 -11.94 -1.04 -1.49
CA THR A 346 -12.69 -2.07 -0.72
C THR A 346 -13.41 -3.10 -1.61
N ALA A 347 -13.60 -2.83 -2.89
CA ALA A 347 -14.17 -3.79 -3.85
C ALA A 347 -13.19 -4.91 -4.26
N GLN A 348 -11.90 -4.77 -3.93
CA GLN A 348 -10.87 -5.73 -4.29
C GLN A 348 -10.22 -6.35 -3.06
N THR A 349 -9.93 -7.64 -3.16
CA THR A 349 -9.10 -8.38 -2.20
C THR A 349 -7.64 -8.40 -2.66
N PRO A 350 -6.65 -8.60 -1.78
CA PRO A 350 -5.25 -8.71 -2.17
C PRO A 350 -4.99 -9.71 -3.31
N PRO A 351 -5.56 -10.94 -3.34
CA PRO A 351 -5.37 -11.85 -4.48
C PRO A 351 -5.95 -11.32 -5.79
N GLY A 352 -7.15 -10.70 -5.76
CA GLY A 352 -7.76 -10.08 -6.94
C GLY A 352 -6.94 -8.91 -7.49
N ALA A 353 -6.36 -8.12 -6.59
CA ALA A 353 -5.48 -6.99 -6.90
C ALA A 353 -4.05 -7.42 -7.30
N SER A 354 -3.76 -8.71 -7.44
CA SER A 354 -2.41 -9.25 -7.67
C SER A 354 -1.41 -8.86 -6.57
N LEU A 355 -1.90 -8.66 -5.35
CA LEU A 355 -1.16 -8.40 -4.12
C LEU A 355 -1.18 -9.61 -3.16
N GLY A 356 -1.55 -10.80 -3.63
CA GLY A 356 -1.63 -12.00 -2.78
C GLY A 356 -0.33 -12.37 -2.05
N TRP A 357 0.78 -11.78 -2.44
CA TRP A 357 2.08 -11.93 -1.79
C TRP A 357 2.19 -11.21 -0.44
N VAL A 358 1.34 -10.20 -0.16
CA VAL A 358 1.29 -9.52 1.15
C VAL A 358 0.76 -10.43 2.25
N VAL A 359 0.02 -11.49 1.88
CA VAL A 359 -0.44 -12.51 2.82
C VAL A 359 0.73 -13.42 3.20
N GLY A 360 1.13 -13.38 4.45
CA GLY A 360 2.22 -14.19 4.99
C GLY A 360 2.03 -15.68 4.67
N LYS A 361 3.10 -16.38 4.30
CA LYS A 361 2.99 -17.81 3.94
C LYS A 361 2.51 -18.66 5.12
N ASP A 362 2.96 -18.35 6.31
CA ASP A 362 2.60 -18.95 7.59
C ASP A 362 1.17 -18.61 8.05
N ARG A 363 0.54 -17.63 7.40
CA ARG A 363 -0.82 -17.18 7.70
C ARG A 363 -1.86 -17.66 6.69
N ARG A 364 -1.50 -18.63 5.84
CA ARG A 364 -2.38 -19.18 4.79
C ARG A 364 -3.10 -20.48 5.19
N ASP A 365 -2.88 -20.99 6.38
CA ASP A 365 -3.60 -22.13 6.89
C ASP A 365 -4.97 -21.68 7.44
N PRO A 366 -6.10 -22.15 6.87
CA PRO A 366 -7.44 -21.80 7.34
C PRO A 366 -7.71 -22.12 8.81
N ALA A 367 -7.00 -23.11 9.38
CA ALA A 367 -7.17 -23.51 10.76
C ALA A 367 -6.55 -22.52 11.77
N THR A 368 -5.57 -21.74 11.34
CA THR A 368 -4.80 -20.83 12.21
C THR A 368 -4.85 -19.37 11.77
N ALA A 369 -5.39 -19.09 10.57
CA ALA A 369 -5.50 -17.72 10.06
C ALA A 369 -6.47 -16.90 10.92
N ASN A 370 -5.96 -15.79 11.44
CA ASN A 370 -6.67 -14.91 12.38
C ASN A 370 -6.63 -13.43 11.95
N PHE A 371 -6.61 -13.16 10.63
CA PHE A 371 -6.64 -11.80 10.11
C PHE A 371 -7.97 -11.48 9.44
N ASN A 372 -8.33 -10.20 9.39
CA ASN A 372 -9.53 -9.70 8.76
C ASN A 372 -9.63 -10.19 7.31
N GLY A 373 -10.79 -10.72 6.92
CA GLY A 373 -11.04 -11.23 5.58
C GLY A 373 -10.38 -12.55 5.23
N ALA A 374 -9.75 -13.27 6.18
CA ALA A 374 -9.08 -14.55 5.92
C ALA A 374 -10.00 -15.57 5.22
N SER A 375 -11.27 -15.66 5.66
CA SER A 375 -12.27 -16.58 5.08
C SER A 375 -12.56 -16.33 3.60
N ALA A 376 -12.47 -15.06 3.15
CA ALA A 376 -12.65 -14.68 1.75
C ALA A 376 -11.35 -14.80 0.95
N ILE A 377 -10.21 -14.46 1.56
CA ILE A 377 -8.90 -14.37 0.88
C ILE A 377 -8.25 -15.74 0.66
N LEU A 378 -8.30 -16.64 1.66
CA LEU A 378 -7.61 -17.93 1.59
C LEU A 378 -8.11 -18.84 0.46
N PRO A 379 -9.43 -18.98 0.21
CA PRO A 379 -9.91 -19.70 -0.97
C PRO A 379 -9.44 -19.11 -2.29
N GLN A 380 -9.30 -17.78 -2.37
CA GLN A 380 -8.80 -17.09 -3.56
C GLN A 380 -7.32 -17.35 -3.81
N LEU A 381 -6.52 -17.50 -2.77
CA LEU A 381 -5.11 -17.90 -2.88
C LEU A 381 -4.97 -19.39 -3.27
N ALA A 382 -5.79 -20.26 -2.69
CA ALA A 382 -5.72 -21.70 -2.93
C ALA A 382 -6.23 -22.10 -4.33
N SER A 383 -7.29 -21.44 -4.82
CA SER A 383 -7.93 -21.79 -6.09
C SER A 383 -8.37 -20.54 -6.87
N PRO A 384 -7.42 -19.69 -7.29
CA PRO A 384 -7.77 -18.38 -7.89
C PRO A 384 -8.60 -18.50 -9.16
N ALA A 385 -8.43 -19.57 -9.93
CA ALA A 385 -9.20 -19.80 -11.17
C ALA A 385 -10.70 -20.03 -10.92
N LYS A 386 -11.07 -20.55 -9.74
CA LYS A 386 -12.45 -20.86 -9.36
C LYS A 386 -13.12 -19.75 -8.56
N THR A 387 -12.33 -18.94 -7.86
CA THR A 387 -12.82 -18.02 -6.82
C THR A 387 -12.70 -16.54 -7.20
N LEU A 388 -11.81 -16.19 -8.13
CA LEU A 388 -11.67 -14.83 -8.63
C LEU A 388 -12.44 -14.66 -9.94
N SER A 389 -13.28 -13.64 -10.02
CA SER A 389 -13.97 -13.26 -11.26
C SER A 389 -13.07 -12.44 -12.19
N GLN A 390 -12.12 -11.69 -11.62
CA GLN A 390 -11.23 -10.79 -12.36
C GLN A 390 -9.88 -10.68 -11.64
N ARG A 391 -8.87 -10.18 -12.36
CA ARG A 391 -7.53 -9.92 -11.84
C ARG A 391 -6.97 -8.62 -12.38
N ARG A 392 -6.22 -7.91 -11.52
CA ARG A 392 -5.41 -6.78 -11.95
C ARG A 392 -4.19 -7.26 -12.75
N VAL A 393 -3.98 -6.66 -13.92
CA VAL A 393 -2.86 -6.93 -14.82
C VAL A 393 -2.33 -5.65 -15.44
N GLY A 394 -1.12 -5.74 -16.01
CA GLY A 394 -0.56 -4.70 -16.86
C GLY A 394 -0.89 -4.92 -18.33
N PHE A 395 -0.95 -3.83 -19.09
CA PHE A 395 -1.16 -3.83 -20.53
C PHE A 395 -0.14 -2.94 -21.23
N THR A 396 0.37 -3.43 -22.36
CA THR A 396 0.98 -2.56 -23.37
C THR A 396 -0.06 -2.31 -24.44
N VAL A 397 -0.35 -1.04 -24.72
CA VAL A 397 -1.40 -0.61 -25.64
C VAL A 397 -0.77 -0.06 -26.92
N GLU A 398 -1.37 -0.33 -28.07
CA GLU A 398 -0.89 0.16 -29.36
C GLU A 398 -0.75 1.69 -29.40
N LYS A 399 0.10 2.20 -30.31
CA LYS A 399 0.34 3.64 -30.48
C LYS A 399 -0.95 4.43 -30.70
N GLY A 400 -1.03 5.60 -30.08
CA GLY A 400 -2.15 6.53 -30.19
C GLY A 400 -2.48 7.18 -28.86
N SER A 401 -3.74 7.59 -28.67
CA SER A 401 -4.19 8.15 -27.40
C SER A 401 -4.07 7.07 -26.30
N PRO A 402 -3.53 7.41 -25.13
CA PRO A 402 -3.39 6.47 -24.02
C PRO A 402 -4.75 6.01 -23.49
N ALA A 403 -4.82 4.78 -23.06
CA ALA A 403 -5.94 4.26 -22.28
C ALA A 403 -5.87 4.89 -20.87
N ARG A 404 -6.93 5.61 -20.48
CA ARG A 404 -7.04 6.23 -19.17
C ARG A 404 -8.02 5.46 -18.31
N GLU A 405 -8.07 5.77 -17.04
CA GLU A 405 -9.06 5.24 -16.11
C GLU A 405 -10.47 5.26 -16.69
N GLY A 406 -11.24 4.20 -16.46
CA GLY A 406 -12.60 4.01 -16.98
C GLY A 406 -12.67 3.51 -18.43
N ALA A 407 -11.54 3.38 -19.14
CA ALA A 407 -11.55 2.79 -20.49
C ALA A 407 -11.95 1.31 -20.41
N VAL A 408 -12.96 0.93 -21.20
CA VAL A 408 -13.53 -0.43 -21.19
C VAL A 408 -12.60 -1.38 -21.95
N ILE A 409 -12.28 -2.51 -21.33
CA ILE A 409 -11.58 -3.63 -21.97
C ILE A 409 -12.63 -4.56 -22.57
N VAL A 410 -12.47 -4.94 -23.83
CA VAL A 410 -13.38 -5.81 -24.56
C VAL A 410 -12.65 -7.03 -25.09
N ASP A 411 -13.39 -8.11 -25.36
CA ASP A 411 -12.85 -9.23 -26.11
C ASP A 411 -12.56 -8.78 -27.55
N ILE A 412 -11.31 -8.90 -28.00
CA ILE A 412 -10.87 -8.45 -29.32
C ILE A 412 -11.43 -9.32 -30.44
N ASN A 413 -11.79 -10.57 -30.13
CA ASN A 413 -12.36 -11.53 -31.07
C ASN A 413 -13.89 -11.50 -31.16
N ASP A 414 -14.55 -10.71 -30.32
CA ASP A 414 -16.00 -10.55 -30.28
C ASP A 414 -16.43 -9.26 -31.00
N GLU A 415 -17.11 -9.40 -32.11
CA GLU A 415 -17.65 -8.27 -32.88
C GLU A 415 -18.62 -7.41 -32.07
N SER A 416 -19.34 -8.01 -31.10
CA SER A 416 -20.22 -7.30 -30.17
C SER A 416 -19.49 -6.47 -29.14
N ARG A 417 -18.16 -6.62 -29.05
CA ARG A 417 -17.27 -5.91 -28.10
C ARG A 417 -17.72 -6.09 -26.66
N THR A 418 -18.05 -7.32 -26.28
CA THR A 418 -18.46 -7.64 -24.92
C THR A 418 -17.43 -7.15 -23.91
N PRO A 419 -17.84 -6.35 -22.90
CA PRO A 419 -16.94 -5.90 -21.83
C PRO A 419 -16.35 -7.07 -21.04
N VAL A 420 -15.04 -7.12 -20.94
CA VAL A 420 -14.29 -8.12 -20.17
C VAL A 420 -13.43 -7.53 -19.08
N GLY A 421 -13.43 -6.20 -18.94
CA GLY A 421 -12.65 -5.53 -17.92
C GLY A 421 -12.68 -4.00 -18.01
N ILE A 422 -11.86 -3.36 -17.17
CA ILE A 422 -11.75 -1.92 -17.08
C ILE A 422 -10.29 -1.51 -16.79
N ILE A 423 -9.86 -0.41 -17.38
CA ILE A 423 -8.58 0.23 -17.07
C ILE A 423 -8.73 1.09 -15.82
N THR A 424 -7.79 0.99 -14.90
CA THR A 424 -7.73 1.76 -13.66
C THR A 424 -6.67 2.85 -13.68
N SER A 425 -5.55 2.61 -14.38
CA SER A 425 -4.48 3.60 -14.56
C SER A 425 -3.84 3.42 -15.93
N GLY A 426 -3.38 4.52 -16.55
CA GLY A 426 -2.67 4.39 -17.82
C GLY A 426 -2.13 5.71 -18.35
N LEU A 427 -0.94 5.66 -18.93
CA LEU A 427 -0.23 6.81 -19.51
C LEU A 427 0.84 6.37 -20.51
N PRO A 428 1.37 7.30 -21.31
CA PRO A 428 2.59 7.04 -22.09
C PRO A 428 3.79 7.00 -21.15
N SER A 429 4.56 5.91 -21.15
CA SER A 429 5.76 5.74 -20.32
C SER A 429 6.91 6.61 -20.84
N PRO A 430 7.43 7.55 -20.04
CA PRO A 430 8.58 8.36 -20.46
C PRO A 430 9.88 7.53 -20.62
N THR A 431 10.07 6.51 -19.77
CA THR A 431 11.24 5.62 -19.85
C THR A 431 11.20 4.74 -21.10
N LEU A 432 10.02 4.29 -21.53
CA LEU A 432 9.85 3.41 -22.68
C LEU A 432 9.54 4.18 -23.98
N GLY A 433 10.05 5.40 -24.12
CA GLY A 433 9.94 6.20 -25.33
C GLY A 433 8.50 6.57 -25.72
N GLY A 434 7.60 6.74 -24.75
CA GLY A 434 6.20 7.09 -24.98
C GLY A 434 5.29 5.89 -25.28
N THR A 435 5.76 4.66 -25.04
CA THR A 435 4.91 3.46 -25.11
C THR A 435 3.73 3.60 -24.14
N ASN A 436 2.50 3.39 -24.65
CA ASN A 436 1.32 3.42 -23.80
C ASN A 436 1.28 2.17 -22.91
N ILE A 437 1.32 2.39 -21.60
CA ILE A 437 1.16 1.36 -20.57
C ILE A 437 -0.10 1.63 -19.76
N ALA A 438 -0.74 0.59 -19.26
CA ALA A 438 -1.93 0.71 -18.45
C ALA A 438 -2.05 -0.45 -17.45
N MET A 439 -2.67 -0.19 -16.31
CA MET A 439 -3.17 -1.21 -15.37
C MET A 439 -4.69 -1.29 -15.45
N GLY A 440 -5.22 -2.45 -15.12
CA GLY A 440 -6.66 -2.63 -15.05
C GLY A 440 -7.05 -4.04 -14.65
N TYR A 441 -8.32 -4.23 -14.45
CA TYR A 441 -8.89 -5.53 -14.13
C TYR A 441 -9.47 -6.18 -15.38
N VAL A 442 -9.17 -7.44 -15.57
CA VAL A 442 -9.68 -8.25 -16.67
C VAL A 442 -10.30 -9.54 -16.13
N LYS A 443 -11.34 -10.03 -16.79
CA LYS A 443 -12.01 -11.29 -16.47
C LYS A 443 -11.02 -12.45 -16.31
N GLN A 444 -11.27 -13.28 -15.31
CA GLN A 444 -10.48 -14.50 -15.09
C GLN A 444 -10.39 -15.33 -16.36
N GLY A 445 -9.20 -15.80 -16.68
CA GLY A 445 -8.88 -16.50 -17.93
C GLY A 445 -8.16 -15.63 -18.95
N LEU A 446 -8.44 -14.32 -18.98
CA LEU A 446 -7.78 -13.37 -19.90
C LEU A 446 -6.55 -12.67 -19.30
N HIS A 447 -6.18 -12.98 -18.05
CA HIS A 447 -5.08 -12.35 -17.29
C HIS A 447 -3.67 -12.87 -17.65
N LYS A 448 -3.56 -13.86 -18.51
CA LYS A 448 -2.27 -14.47 -18.85
C LYS A 448 -1.44 -13.54 -19.73
N LYS A 449 -0.13 -13.43 -19.42
CA LYS A 449 0.83 -12.67 -20.24
C LYS A 449 0.75 -13.11 -21.71
N GLY A 450 0.69 -12.15 -22.63
CA GLY A 450 0.55 -12.38 -24.07
C GLY A 450 -0.89 -12.44 -24.57
N THR A 451 -1.92 -12.47 -23.67
CA THR A 451 -3.31 -12.40 -24.11
C THR A 451 -3.59 -11.05 -24.77
N GLU A 452 -4.23 -11.07 -25.93
CA GLU A 452 -4.64 -9.89 -26.66
C GLU A 452 -6.08 -9.52 -26.29
N VAL A 453 -6.31 -8.24 -26.07
CA VAL A 453 -7.62 -7.64 -25.76
C VAL A 453 -7.81 -6.35 -26.54
N GLY A 454 -9.04 -5.90 -26.67
CA GLY A 454 -9.35 -4.57 -27.17
C GLY A 454 -9.57 -3.59 -26.01
N ILE A 455 -9.14 -2.34 -26.17
CA ILE A 455 -9.47 -1.27 -25.23
C ILE A 455 -10.17 -0.14 -25.98
N LEU A 456 -11.32 0.29 -25.50
CA LEU A 456 -12.09 1.38 -26.09
C LEU A 456 -11.54 2.73 -25.59
N VAL A 457 -10.79 3.42 -26.46
CA VAL A 457 -10.24 4.73 -26.18
C VAL A 457 -10.91 5.77 -27.08
N ARG A 458 -11.70 6.69 -26.49
CA ARG A 458 -12.47 7.70 -27.26
C ARG A 458 -13.27 7.05 -28.42
N ASN A 459 -13.99 5.98 -28.12
CA ASN A 459 -14.79 5.17 -29.06
C ASN A 459 -13.98 4.48 -30.19
N LYS A 460 -12.65 4.49 -30.12
CA LYS A 460 -11.79 3.72 -31.04
C LYS A 460 -11.27 2.49 -30.33
N LEU A 461 -11.36 1.34 -30.99
CA LEU A 461 -10.75 0.11 -30.52
C LEU A 461 -9.23 0.23 -30.66
N ARG A 462 -8.50 -0.04 -29.57
CA ARG A 462 -7.05 -0.13 -29.51
C ARG A 462 -6.68 -1.54 -29.09
N LYS A 463 -5.79 -2.15 -29.88
CA LYS A 463 -5.22 -3.45 -29.51
C LYS A 463 -4.32 -3.27 -28.28
N ALA A 464 -4.41 -4.18 -27.35
CA ALA A 464 -3.57 -4.23 -26.17
C ALA A 464 -3.17 -5.66 -25.84
N THR A 465 -1.99 -5.82 -25.28
CA THR A 465 -1.46 -7.12 -24.87
C THR A 465 -1.25 -7.09 -23.35
N VAL A 466 -1.73 -8.13 -22.66
CA VAL A 466 -1.47 -8.33 -21.24
C VAL A 466 0.03 -8.54 -21.04
N THR A 467 0.64 -7.76 -20.17
CA THR A 467 2.08 -7.79 -19.87
C THR A 467 2.35 -8.01 -18.39
N GLY A 468 3.57 -8.46 -18.08
CA GLY A 468 4.03 -8.46 -16.68
C GLY A 468 4.24 -7.05 -16.14
N MET A 469 4.14 -6.89 -14.83
CA MET A 469 4.54 -5.71 -14.10
C MET A 469 5.70 -6.08 -13.16
N PRO A 470 6.66 -5.21 -12.92
CA PRO A 470 6.79 -3.85 -13.45
C PRO A 470 7.14 -3.80 -14.94
N TRP A 471 6.91 -2.64 -15.62
CA TRP A 471 7.36 -2.41 -17.00
C TRP A 471 8.81 -1.96 -17.07
N VAL A 472 9.26 -1.27 -16.03
CA VAL A 472 10.65 -0.87 -15.81
C VAL A 472 11.14 -1.60 -14.57
N GLU A 473 12.26 -2.30 -14.71
CA GLU A 473 12.82 -3.08 -13.61
C GLU A 473 13.13 -2.23 -12.38
N SER A 474 12.75 -2.73 -11.21
CA SER A 474 13.00 -2.04 -9.95
C SER A 474 14.48 -2.16 -9.55
N LYS A 475 15.05 -1.04 -9.10
CA LYS A 475 16.47 -0.90 -8.74
C LYS A 475 16.67 -0.77 -7.23
N PHE A 476 15.82 -1.42 -6.44
CA PHE A 476 15.92 -1.39 -4.98
C PHE A 476 17.25 -1.98 -4.50
N TYR A 477 17.94 -1.25 -3.64
CA TYR A 477 19.21 -1.70 -3.09
C TYR A 477 19.04 -2.81 -2.05
N ARG A 478 19.55 -3.98 -2.35
CA ARG A 478 19.48 -5.19 -1.50
C ARG A 478 20.85 -5.66 -1.02
N GLY A 479 21.87 -4.80 -1.12
CA GLY A 479 23.27 -5.13 -0.87
C GLY A 479 24.02 -5.48 -2.16
N LYS A 480 25.35 -5.53 -2.06
CA LYS A 480 26.18 -6.08 -3.13
C LYS A 480 26.00 -7.60 -3.09
N ALA A 481 25.63 -8.19 -4.22
CA ALA A 481 25.58 -9.64 -4.39
C ALA A 481 26.99 -10.24 -4.28
#